data_91c71df4893b963984792a2d05267ec6
#
_entry.id   91c71df4893b963984792a2d05267ec6
#
_cell.length_a   1.000
_cell.length_b   1.000
_cell.length_c   1.000
_cell.angle_alpha   90.00
_cell.angle_beta   90.00
_cell.angle_gamma   90.00
#
_symmetry.space_group_name_H-M   'P 1'
#
loop_
_entity.id
_entity.type
_entity.pdbx_description
1 polymer ?
#
loop_
_entity_poly.entity_id
_entity_poly.type
_entity_poly.pdbx_seq_one_letter_code
_entity_poly.pdbx_strand_id
1 'polypeptide(L)'
;MEIQTQEYKRIAVVTVTGRVDSSTSADLEATLQALIDKGRKNLVLDMAGVEFLSSSGLRVLVNAFKACKGAGELCIAQPSERAASSLSIAGVDTLFSIHPTREAAVASF
;
A
#
# COMPACT_ATOMS: atom_id res chain seq x y z
N MET A 1 -6.63 -8.89 9.90
CA MET A 1 -6.42 -7.86 8.84
C MET A 1 -7.70 -7.71 8.03
N GLU A 2 -8.01 -6.50 7.67
CA GLU A 2 -9.14 -6.23 6.80
C GLU A 2 -8.67 -5.36 5.64
N ILE A 3 -9.18 -5.65 4.45
CA ILE A 3 -8.81 -4.92 3.23
C ILE A 3 -10.09 -4.45 2.55
N GLN A 4 -10.15 -3.17 2.23
CA GLN A 4 -11.26 -2.60 1.46
C GLN A 4 -10.67 -1.90 0.23
N THR A 5 -11.30 -2.09 -0.92
CA THR A 5 -10.85 -1.48 -2.17
C THR A 5 -11.95 -0.60 -2.73
N GLN A 6 -11.56 0.61 -3.13
CA GLN A 6 -12.44 1.52 -3.86
C GLN A 6 -11.77 1.86 -5.18
N GLU A 7 -12.42 1.55 -6.28
CA GLU A 7 -11.90 1.84 -7.62
C GLU A 7 -12.54 3.09 -8.17
N TYR A 8 -11.70 4.02 -8.59
CA TYR A 8 -12.11 5.25 -9.25
C TYR A 8 -11.68 5.18 -10.71
N LYS A 9 -11.93 6.23 -11.47
CA LYS A 9 -11.64 6.22 -12.91
C LYS A 9 -10.17 5.96 -13.21
N ARG A 10 -9.27 6.58 -12.45
CA ARG A 10 -7.82 6.51 -12.73
C ARG A 10 -7.01 5.85 -11.64
N ILE A 11 -7.57 5.73 -10.44
CA ILE A 11 -6.84 5.21 -9.28
C ILE A 11 -7.70 4.20 -8.53
N ALA A 12 -7.05 3.38 -7.74
CA ALA A 12 -7.72 2.54 -6.76
C ALA A 12 -7.15 2.85 -5.38
N VAL A 13 -8.01 2.92 -4.38
CA VAL A 13 -7.61 3.13 -2.99
C VAL A 13 -7.82 1.82 -2.25
N VAL A 14 -6.75 1.32 -1.66
CA VAL A 14 -6.77 0.09 -0.87
C VAL A 14 -6.57 0.48 0.59
N THR A 15 -7.58 0.25 1.41
CA THR A 15 -7.52 0.53 2.84
C THR A 15 -7.19 -0.75 3.59
N VAL A 16 -6.10 -0.74 4.32
CA VAL A 16 -5.61 -1.89 5.07
C VAL A 16 -5.68 -1.58 6.56
N THR A 17 -6.33 -2.46 7.33
CA THR A 17 -6.43 -2.31 8.78
C THR A 17 -6.02 -3.59 9.47
N GLY A 18 -5.52 -3.45 10.70
CA GLY A 18 -5.13 -4.59 11.52
C GLY A 18 -3.68 -5.00 11.32
N ARG A 19 -3.43 -6.28 11.48
CA ARG A 19 -2.07 -6.84 11.44
C ARG A 19 -1.74 -7.38 10.06
N VAL A 20 -0.64 -6.91 9.49
CA VAL A 20 -0.10 -7.46 8.26
C VAL A 20 1.13 -8.29 8.63
N ASP A 21 0.94 -9.59 8.73
CA ASP A 21 1.98 -10.53 9.16
C ASP A 21 2.09 -11.71 8.18
N SER A 22 2.84 -12.73 8.56
CA SER A 22 3.09 -13.86 7.67
C SER A 22 1.82 -14.65 7.32
N SER A 23 0.77 -14.56 8.18
CA SER A 23 -0.48 -15.27 7.91
C SER A 23 -1.46 -14.45 7.05
N THR A 24 -1.27 -13.13 6.95
CA THR A 24 -2.19 -12.23 6.24
C THR A 24 -1.58 -11.59 4.99
N SER A 25 -0.26 -11.55 4.88
CA SER A 25 0.41 -10.87 3.76
C SER A 25 0.03 -11.44 2.40
N ALA A 26 -0.29 -12.74 2.32
CA ALA A 26 -0.71 -13.35 1.05
C ALA A 26 -2.05 -12.79 0.56
N ASP A 27 -2.96 -12.47 1.47
CA ASP A 27 -4.24 -11.85 1.10
C ASP A 27 -4.04 -10.45 0.57
N LEU A 28 -3.13 -9.69 1.17
CA LEU A 28 -2.79 -8.36 0.69
C LEU A 28 -2.15 -8.45 -0.71
N GLU A 29 -1.23 -9.38 -0.88
CA GLU A 29 -0.58 -9.59 -2.16
C GLU A 29 -1.60 -9.93 -3.25
N ALA A 30 -2.53 -10.83 -2.96
CA ALA A 30 -3.56 -11.23 -3.92
C ALA A 30 -4.45 -10.04 -4.32
N THR A 31 -4.82 -9.20 -3.36
CA THR A 31 -5.64 -8.02 -3.63
C THR A 31 -4.92 -7.04 -4.54
N LEU A 32 -3.67 -6.72 -4.23
CA LEU A 32 -2.87 -5.80 -5.03
C LEU A 32 -2.61 -6.37 -6.43
N GLN A 33 -2.27 -7.66 -6.51
CA GLN A 33 -2.00 -8.30 -7.78
C GLN A 33 -3.23 -8.31 -8.68
N ALA A 34 -4.42 -8.55 -8.11
CA ALA A 34 -5.66 -8.53 -8.88
C ALA A 34 -5.92 -7.16 -9.51
N LEU A 35 -5.64 -6.09 -8.76
CA LEU A 35 -5.78 -4.73 -9.29
C LEU A 35 -4.77 -4.47 -10.40
N ILE A 36 -3.53 -4.86 -10.20
CA ILE A 36 -2.45 -4.67 -11.17
C ILE A 36 -2.77 -5.44 -12.45
N ASP A 37 -3.26 -6.67 -12.33
CA ASP A 37 -3.63 -7.50 -13.48
C ASP A 37 -4.77 -6.91 -14.30
N LYS A 38 -5.63 -6.13 -13.65
CA LYS A 38 -6.71 -5.39 -14.33
C LYS A 38 -6.23 -4.09 -14.98
N GLY A 39 -4.94 -3.81 -14.89
CA GLY A 39 -4.37 -2.58 -15.39
C GLY A 39 -4.46 -1.40 -14.44
N ARG A 40 -4.87 -1.62 -13.20
CA ARG A 40 -4.95 -0.58 -12.17
C ARG A 40 -3.58 -0.41 -11.54
N LYS A 41 -2.77 0.49 -12.08
CA LYS A 41 -1.40 0.69 -11.63
C LYS A 41 -1.15 2.01 -10.91
N ASN A 42 -2.21 2.79 -10.71
CA ASN A 42 -2.18 3.96 -9.82
C ASN A 42 -2.91 3.58 -8.55
N LEU A 43 -2.15 3.24 -7.52
CA LEU A 43 -2.68 2.69 -6.28
C LEU A 43 -2.33 3.56 -5.09
N VAL A 44 -3.31 3.81 -4.25
CA VAL A 44 -3.13 4.48 -2.95
C VAL A 44 -3.36 3.42 -1.87
N LEU A 45 -2.34 3.18 -1.05
CA LEU A 45 -2.46 2.32 0.13
C LEU A 45 -2.69 3.18 1.35
N ASP A 46 -3.90 3.15 1.88
CA ASP A 46 -4.24 3.85 3.11
C ASP A 46 -3.92 2.92 4.27
N MET A 47 -2.94 3.29 5.07
CA MET A 47 -2.43 2.45 6.14
C MET A 47 -2.63 3.06 7.54
N ALA A 48 -3.61 3.94 7.69
CA ALA A 48 -3.90 4.58 8.97
C ALA A 48 -4.28 3.58 10.07
N GLY A 49 -4.94 2.51 9.68
CA GLY A 49 -5.40 1.48 10.63
C GLY A 49 -4.48 0.29 10.77
N VAL A 50 -3.26 0.34 10.24
CA VAL A 50 -2.32 -0.78 10.35
C VAL A 50 -1.73 -0.82 11.77
N GLU A 51 -1.92 -1.95 12.45
CA GLU A 51 -1.43 -2.14 13.82
C GLU A 51 -0.06 -2.79 13.87
N PHE A 52 0.31 -3.51 12.81
CA PHE A 52 1.59 -4.20 12.71
C PHE A 52 1.89 -4.47 11.24
N LEU A 53 3.14 -4.25 10.85
CA LEU A 53 3.60 -4.49 9.48
C LEU A 53 4.89 -5.32 9.53
N SER A 54 4.80 -6.57 9.14
CA SER A 54 5.91 -7.52 9.16
C SER A 54 6.82 -7.37 7.94
N SER A 55 7.96 -8.07 7.98
CA SER A 55 8.86 -8.12 6.82
C SER A 55 8.19 -8.76 5.60
N SER A 56 7.32 -9.75 5.81
CA SER A 56 6.57 -10.34 4.69
C SER A 56 5.60 -9.33 4.07
N GLY A 57 4.96 -8.51 4.91
CA GLY A 57 4.10 -7.43 4.43
C GLY A 57 4.89 -6.36 3.68
N LEU A 58 6.05 -5.98 4.19
CA LEU A 58 6.92 -5.03 3.51
C LEU A 58 7.32 -5.54 2.13
N ARG A 59 7.62 -6.82 2.01
CA ARG A 59 7.98 -7.43 0.73
C ARG A 59 6.84 -7.32 -0.28
N VAL A 60 5.60 -7.55 0.17
CA VAL A 60 4.42 -7.41 -0.68
C VAL A 60 4.31 -5.98 -1.20
N LEU A 61 4.50 -4.99 -0.34
CA LEU A 61 4.42 -3.58 -0.73
C LEU A 61 5.49 -3.22 -1.76
N VAL A 62 6.72 -3.66 -1.53
CA VAL A 62 7.84 -3.37 -2.45
C VAL A 62 7.61 -4.04 -3.80
N ASN A 63 7.15 -5.28 -3.81
CA ASN A 63 6.88 -5.99 -5.07
C ASN A 63 5.76 -5.32 -5.86
N ALA A 64 4.70 -4.90 -5.18
CA ALA A 64 3.59 -4.18 -5.82
C ALA A 64 4.04 -2.83 -6.36
N PHE A 65 4.88 -2.12 -5.62
CA PHE A 65 5.45 -0.85 -6.06
C PHE A 65 6.22 -1.04 -7.39
N LYS A 66 7.07 -2.06 -7.44
CA LYS A 66 7.85 -2.36 -8.64
C LYS A 66 6.96 -2.73 -9.82
N ALA A 67 5.88 -3.46 -9.57
CA ALA A 67 4.96 -3.88 -10.61
C ALA A 67 4.19 -2.69 -11.21
N CYS A 68 3.95 -1.65 -10.45
CA CYS A 68 3.28 -0.44 -10.92
C CYS A 68 4.23 0.50 -11.67
N LYS A 69 5.52 0.46 -11.34
CA LYS A 69 6.50 1.39 -11.87
C LYS A 69 6.56 1.35 -13.39
N GLY A 70 6.59 2.53 -14.00
CA GLY A 70 6.63 2.67 -15.45
C GLY A 70 5.26 2.85 -16.09
N ALA A 71 4.19 2.34 -15.47
CA ALA A 71 2.82 2.49 -15.96
C ALA A 71 1.95 3.29 -15.00
N GLY A 72 2.41 3.46 -13.75
CA GLY A 72 1.71 4.20 -12.74
C GLY A 72 2.57 4.31 -11.49
N GLU A 73 1.93 4.49 -10.35
CA GLU A 73 2.62 4.60 -9.07
C GLU A 73 1.78 4.02 -7.94
N LEU A 74 2.43 3.28 -7.05
CA LEU A 74 1.83 2.88 -5.79
C LEU A 74 2.40 3.82 -4.72
N CYS A 75 1.52 4.55 -4.04
CA CYS A 75 1.93 5.44 -2.96
C CYS A 75 1.23 5.04 -1.66
N ILE A 76 1.73 5.56 -0.56
CA ILE A 76 1.21 5.28 0.77
C ILE A 76 0.57 6.54 1.34
N ALA A 77 -0.64 6.39 1.90
CA ALA A 77 -1.37 7.48 2.52
C ALA A 77 -1.46 7.24 4.03
N GLN A 78 -1.21 8.29 4.78
CA GLN A 78 -1.42 8.36 6.23
C GLN A 78 -1.01 7.09 6.99
N PRO A 79 0.25 6.62 6.84
CA PRO A 79 0.69 5.41 7.54
C PRO A 79 0.57 5.60 9.05
N SER A 80 0.08 4.56 9.74
CA SER A 80 0.08 4.57 11.20
C SER A 80 1.51 4.71 11.71
N GLU A 81 1.65 5.07 12.99
CA GLU A 81 2.96 5.18 13.60
C GLU A 81 3.74 3.86 13.49
N ARG A 82 3.05 2.73 13.70
CA ARG A 82 3.65 1.40 13.57
C ARG A 82 4.10 1.10 12.15
N ALA A 83 3.25 1.40 11.18
CA ALA A 83 3.57 1.19 9.76
C ALA A 83 4.74 2.08 9.33
N ALA A 84 4.72 3.36 9.71
CA ALA A 84 5.79 4.29 9.38
C ALA A 84 7.13 3.84 9.99
N SER A 85 7.10 3.36 11.22
CA SER A 85 8.29 2.84 11.90
C SER A 85 8.86 1.63 11.17
N SER A 86 8.00 0.68 10.77
CA SER A 86 8.45 -0.51 10.04
C SER A 86 9.07 -0.14 8.70
N LEU A 87 8.47 0.80 7.98
CA LEU A 87 9.01 1.26 6.70
C LEU A 87 10.39 1.90 6.89
N SER A 88 10.53 2.73 7.93
CA SER A 88 11.78 3.43 8.22
C SER A 88 12.88 2.46 8.62
N ILE A 89 12.59 1.51 9.53
CA ILE A 89 13.56 0.53 10.00
C ILE A 89 14.05 -0.34 8.84
N ALA A 90 13.17 -0.70 7.92
CA ALA A 90 13.53 -1.50 6.76
C ALA A 90 14.25 -0.69 5.68
N GLY A 91 14.30 0.64 5.81
CA GLY A 91 14.95 1.51 4.84
C GLY A 91 14.18 1.68 3.54
N VAL A 92 12.89 1.40 3.54
CA VAL A 92 12.06 1.50 2.32
C VAL A 92 11.13 2.71 2.33
N ASP A 93 11.14 3.50 3.40
CA ASP A 93 10.35 4.72 3.49
C ASP A 93 10.71 5.73 2.39
N THR A 94 11.96 5.73 1.94
CA THR A 94 12.41 6.61 0.85
C THR A 94 12.02 6.08 -0.53
N LEU A 95 11.62 4.83 -0.63
CA LEU A 95 11.19 4.23 -1.89
C LEU A 95 9.82 4.72 -2.31
N PHE A 96 8.91 4.85 -1.35
CA PHE A 96 7.52 5.22 -1.61
C PHE A 96 7.32 6.73 -1.50
N SER A 97 6.35 7.26 -2.27
CA SER A 97 5.79 8.58 -2.00
C SER A 97 4.80 8.39 -0.85
N ILE A 98 5.04 9.08 0.25
CA ILE A 98 4.20 8.97 1.45
C ILE A 98 3.49 10.29 1.68
N HIS A 99 2.17 10.23 1.76
CA HIS A 99 1.33 11.42 1.91
C HIS A 99 0.68 11.42 3.30
N PRO A 100 0.49 12.60 3.91
CA PRO A 100 -0.05 12.68 5.27
C PRO A 100 -1.54 12.38 5.35
N THR A 101 -2.26 12.46 4.22
CA THR A 101 -3.70 12.19 4.18
C THR A 101 -4.04 11.40 2.91
N ARG A 102 -5.21 10.74 2.96
CA ARG A 102 -5.75 10.05 1.77
C ARG A 102 -5.97 11.06 0.64
N GLU A 103 -6.52 12.23 0.98
CA GLU A 103 -6.82 13.28 0.01
C GLU A 103 -5.57 13.77 -0.71
N ALA A 104 -4.48 13.96 0.03
CA ALA A 104 -3.21 14.38 -0.56
C ALA A 104 -2.66 13.30 -1.50
N ALA A 105 -2.80 12.03 -1.13
CA ALA A 105 -2.34 10.92 -1.96
C ALA A 105 -3.14 10.86 -3.26
N VAL A 106 -4.46 10.95 -3.17
CA VAL A 106 -5.34 10.93 -4.35
C VAL A 106 -5.04 12.11 -5.26
N ALA A 107 -4.82 13.28 -4.68
CA ALA A 107 -4.54 14.50 -5.45
C ALA A 107 -3.18 14.47 -6.15
N SER A 108 -2.28 13.56 -5.78
CA SER A 108 -0.96 13.47 -6.38
C SER A 108 -0.97 12.82 -7.77
N PHE A 109 -2.10 12.25 -8.16
CA PHE A 109 -2.25 11.60 -9.47
C PHE A 109 -2.84 12.50 -10.52
#